data_77ccabaf16d433d553f53daaa12627c7
#
_entry.id   77ccabaf16d433d553f53daaa12627c7
#
_cell.length_a   1.000
_cell.length_b   1.000
_cell.length_c   1.000
_cell.angle_alpha   90.00
_cell.angle_beta   90.00
_cell.angle_gamma   90.00
#
_symmetry.space_group_name_H-M   'P 1'
#
loop_
_entity.id
_entity.type
_entity.pdbx_description
1 polymer ?
#
loop_
_entity_poly.entity_id
_entity_poly.type
_entity_poly.pdbx_seq_one_letter_code
_entity_poly.pdbx_strand_id
1 'polypeptide(L)'
;MGRLKKVQGFILLPPAKWDYYRYIKEAGALDRQHYRSTHRRLPALYRLFPERHYAAYGETLGLSPTRTFAPSVYLRLNPDVRDGGERPFGHYLRVGKSEGRRSVEMIDPDVIPAVGASFTNPADHAIVVHLYYLDLWPEFDKTLAALDIDFDLFVTLTDFGELSEQLKLRIETAYPASRVTILPNHGRDIYPFLHLVNSGALDTYRCVCKIHGKRSLHRADGQSWRAALVDELLPGTQTATLVEAFCANDEALVLATAGSVRRAQSGWGSNKPRIRELLARWEETTPPRLAPFPAGSMFWIKPPVLTRLKALGLGIADFESELGQLDGTTAHAVERLVGCAAIALGGVTVAVAELDRSSTS
;
A
#
# COMPACT_ATOMS: atom_id res chain seq x y z
N MET A 1 -21.09 -11.72 -5.01
CA MET A 1 -21.85 -12.48 -3.97
C MET A 1 -22.58 -11.49 -3.08
N GLY A 2 -23.93 -11.42 -3.15
CA GLY A 2 -24.71 -10.32 -2.60
C GLY A 2 -24.63 -10.20 -1.05
N ARG A 3 -24.89 -9.00 -0.54
CA ARG A 3 -24.93 -8.66 0.90
C ARG A 3 -25.75 -9.67 1.74
N LEU A 4 -26.87 -10.18 1.20
CA LEU A 4 -27.71 -11.16 1.87
C LEU A 4 -26.98 -12.49 2.15
N LYS A 5 -26.23 -13.05 1.18
CA LYS A 5 -25.47 -14.30 1.38
C LYS A 5 -24.38 -14.16 2.44
N LYS A 6 -23.74 -12.98 2.54
CA LYS A 6 -22.74 -12.71 3.60
C LYS A 6 -23.38 -12.63 4.99
N VAL A 7 -24.55 -12.00 5.12
CA VAL A 7 -25.28 -11.94 6.40
C VAL A 7 -25.79 -13.33 6.78
N GLN A 8 -26.31 -14.09 5.85
CA GLN A 8 -26.77 -15.46 6.08
C GLN A 8 -25.63 -16.39 6.53
N GLY A 9 -24.44 -16.33 5.88
CA GLY A 9 -23.27 -17.10 6.29
C GLY A 9 -22.64 -16.66 7.63
N PHE A 10 -22.95 -15.45 8.09
CA PHE A 10 -22.62 -14.97 9.44
C PHE A 10 -23.58 -15.50 10.51
N ILE A 11 -24.86 -15.58 10.18
CA ILE A 11 -25.91 -16.07 11.10
C ILE A 11 -25.89 -17.61 11.16
N LEU A 12 -25.68 -18.27 10.03
CA LEU A 12 -25.65 -19.74 9.90
C LEU A 12 -24.21 -20.18 9.61
N LEU A 13 -23.38 -20.27 10.64
CA LEU A 13 -22.01 -20.79 10.48
C LEU A 13 -22.05 -22.28 10.14
N PRO A 14 -21.32 -22.73 9.11
CA PRO A 14 -21.06 -24.14 8.89
C PRO A 14 -20.42 -24.80 10.13
N PRO A 15 -20.61 -26.12 10.36
CA PRO A 15 -20.13 -26.81 11.56
C PRO A 15 -18.64 -26.52 11.88
N ALA A 16 -17.74 -26.67 10.91
CA ALA A 16 -16.32 -26.40 11.11
C ALA A 16 -15.98 -24.95 11.52
N LYS A 17 -16.76 -23.96 11.04
CA LYS A 17 -16.62 -22.56 11.46
C LYS A 17 -17.28 -22.32 12.83
N TRP A 18 -18.30 -23.07 13.16
CA TRP A 18 -18.96 -23.00 14.46
C TRP A 18 -18.05 -23.53 15.56
N ASP A 19 -17.39 -24.67 15.35
CA ASP A 19 -16.45 -25.25 16.30
C ASP A 19 -15.24 -24.31 16.52
N TYR A 20 -14.75 -23.72 15.43
CA TYR A 20 -13.68 -22.73 15.51
C TYR A 20 -14.08 -21.45 16.25
N TYR A 21 -15.30 -20.97 16.03
CA TYR A 21 -15.86 -19.85 16.79
C TYR A 21 -15.93 -20.16 18.29
N ARG A 22 -16.44 -21.34 18.65
CA ARG A 22 -16.51 -21.79 20.05
C ARG A 22 -15.13 -21.84 20.67
N TYR A 23 -14.19 -22.46 19.99
CA TYR A 23 -12.80 -22.55 20.43
C TYR A 23 -12.19 -21.18 20.75
N ILE A 24 -12.27 -20.22 19.83
CA ILE A 24 -11.74 -18.85 20.03
C ILE A 24 -12.45 -18.16 21.20
N LYS A 25 -13.77 -18.32 21.32
CA LYS A 25 -14.58 -17.68 22.34
C LYS A 25 -14.30 -18.24 23.73
N GLU A 26 -14.24 -19.56 23.86
CA GLU A 26 -13.96 -20.25 25.12
C GLU A 26 -12.53 -19.98 25.61
N ALA A 27 -11.57 -19.93 24.69
CA ALA A 27 -10.20 -19.56 25.00
C ALA A 27 -10.01 -18.08 25.35
N GLY A 28 -11.03 -17.23 25.15
CA GLY A 28 -10.88 -15.76 25.30
C GLY A 28 -9.77 -15.16 24.43
N ALA A 29 -9.46 -15.81 23.31
CA ALA A 29 -8.24 -15.56 22.57
C ALA A 29 -8.28 -14.27 21.72
N LEU A 30 -9.48 -13.76 21.39
CA LEU A 30 -9.62 -12.55 20.59
C LEU A 30 -9.76 -11.32 21.49
N ASP A 31 -8.91 -10.30 21.27
CA ASP A 31 -9.04 -8.99 21.90
C ASP A 31 -10.16 -8.18 21.21
N ARG A 32 -11.31 -8.13 21.86
CA ARG A 32 -12.50 -7.44 21.34
C ARG A 32 -12.28 -5.94 21.15
N GLN A 33 -11.54 -5.30 22.06
CA GLN A 33 -11.29 -3.86 22.00
C GLN A 33 -10.38 -3.57 20.81
N HIS A 34 -9.28 -4.30 20.70
CA HIS A 34 -8.36 -4.21 19.55
C HIS A 34 -9.09 -4.45 18.24
N TYR A 35 -9.84 -5.56 18.13
CA TYR A 35 -10.54 -5.92 16.90
C TYR A 35 -11.52 -4.85 16.42
N ARG A 36 -12.27 -4.26 17.35
CA ARG A 36 -13.22 -3.18 17.05
C ARG A 36 -12.54 -1.88 16.66
N SER A 37 -11.46 -1.52 17.33
CA SER A 37 -10.73 -0.27 17.09
C SER A 37 -9.90 -0.33 15.81
N THR A 38 -9.31 -1.48 15.50
CA THR A 38 -8.47 -1.70 14.31
C THR A 38 -9.32 -1.85 13.05
N HIS A 39 -10.50 -2.50 13.17
CA HIS A 39 -11.36 -2.80 12.01
C HIS A 39 -12.66 -1.96 12.01
N ARG A 40 -12.52 -0.63 12.17
CA ARG A 40 -13.65 0.31 12.30
C ARG A 40 -14.61 0.33 11.11
N ARG A 41 -14.15 -0.05 9.91
CA ARG A 41 -14.99 -0.13 8.70
C ARG A 41 -15.91 -1.33 8.65
N LEU A 42 -15.78 -2.28 9.57
CA LEU A 42 -16.70 -3.39 9.65
C LEU A 42 -18.11 -2.90 10.03
N PRO A 43 -19.18 -3.46 9.42
CA PRO A 43 -20.56 -3.20 9.82
C PRO A 43 -20.75 -3.40 11.32
N ALA A 44 -21.69 -2.64 11.92
CA ALA A 44 -21.95 -2.68 13.36
C ALA A 44 -22.21 -4.09 13.89
N LEU A 45 -22.99 -4.90 13.16
CA LEU A 45 -23.27 -6.29 13.50
C LEU A 45 -22.00 -7.14 13.69
N TYR A 46 -21.01 -6.99 12.81
CA TYR A 46 -19.75 -7.74 12.87
C TYR A 46 -18.88 -7.27 14.04
N ARG A 47 -18.93 -5.98 14.36
CA ARG A 47 -18.23 -5.42 15.54
C ARG A 47 -18.88 -5.81 16.87
N LEU A 48 -20.19 -6.07 16.88
CA LEU A 48 -20.90 -6.58 18.07
C LEU A 48 -20.48 -8.01 18.42
N PHE A 49 -20.24 -8.85 17.42
CA PHE A 49 -19.88 -10.26 17.58
C PHE A 49 -18.53 -10.56 16.92
N PRO A 50 -17.42 -10.00 17.44
CA PRO A 50 -16.12 -10.02 16.78
C PRO A 50 -15.55 -11.44 16.60
N GLU A 51 -15.69 -12.34 17.58
CA GLU A 51 -15.21 -13.71 17.47
C GLU A 51 -15.96 -14.48 16.37
N ARG A 52 -17.27 -14.24 16.25
CA ARG A 52 -18.09 -14.86 15.21
C ARG A 52 -17.70 -14.34 13.83
N HIS A 53 -17.50 -13.04 13.72
CA HIS A 53 -17.03 -12.44 12.46
C HIS A 53 -15.65 -12.96 12.08
N TYR A 54 -14.73 -13.06 13.05
CA TYR A 54 -13.38 -13.55 12.82
C TYR A 54 -13.40 -14.99 12.30
N ALA A 55 -14.12 -15.89 12.96
CA ALA A 55 -14.25 -17.29 12.55
C ALA A 55 -14.94 -17.47 11.18
N ALA A 56 -15.92 -16.59 10.87
CA ALA A 56 -16.66 -16.64 9.60
C ALA A 56 -15.84 -16.12 8.42
N TYR A 57 -15.16 -14.98 8.61
CA TYR A 57 -14.56 -14.19 7.53
C TYR A 57 -13.24 -13.52 7.90
N GLY A 58 -13.09 -13.06 9.15
CA GLY A 58 -12.00 -12.17 9.54
C GLY A 58 -10.62 -12.78 9.30
N GLU A 59 -10.43 -14.04 9.63
CA GLU A 59 -9.15 -14.72 9.43
C GLU A 59 -8.79 -14.85 7.95
N THR A 60 -9.74 -15.27 7.12
CA THR A 60 -9.57 -15.37 5.66
C THR A 60 -9.32 -14.00 5.00
N LEU A 61 -9.80 -12.93 5.62
CA LEU A 61 -9.55 -11.55 5.22
C LEU A 61 -8.23 -10.99 5.75
N GLY A 62 -7.45 -11.78 6.51
CA GLY A 62 -6.20 -11.36 7.11
C GLY A 62 -6.36 -10.36 8.27
N LEU A 63 -7.55 -10.26 8.88
CA LEU A 63 -7.79 -9.34 9.99
C LEU A 63 -7.13 -9.85 11.26
N SER A 64 -6.44 -8.97 11.97
CA SER A 64 -5.76 -9.31 13.22
C SER A 64 -6.74 -9.50 14.38
N PRO A 65 -6.73 -10.66 15.07
CA PRO A 65 -7.58 -10.89 16.24
C PRO A 65 -7.03 -10.24 17.52
N THR A 66 -5.72 -9.97 17.58
CA THR A 66 -5.01 -9.36 18.71
C THR A 66 -3.92 -8.42 18.22
N ARG A 67 -3.32 -7.63 19.11
CA ARG A 67 -2.19 -6.74 18.78
C ARG A 67 -0.89 -7.49 18.45
N THR A 68 -0.81 -8.74 18.86
CA THR A 68 0.41 -9.56 18.75
C THR A 68 0.27 -10.71 17.77
N PHE A 69 -0.77 -10.69 16.92
CA PHE A 69 -0.99 -11.72 15.91
C PHE A 69 -1.55 -11.13 14.62
N ALA A 70 -0.85 -11.34 13.52
CA ALA A 70 -1.30 -10.98 12.18
C ALA A 70 -1.33 -12.25 11.30
N PRO A 71 -2.51 -12.70 10.81
CA PRO A 71 -2.64 -13.96 10.06
C PRO A 71 -1.72 -14.04 8.84
N SER A 72 -1.63 -12.98 8.05
CA SER A 72 -0.77 -12.92 6.85
C SER A 72 0.72 -12.99 7.19
N VAL A 73 1.14 -12.30 8.25
CA VAL A 73 2.53 -12.34 8.74
C VAL A 73 2.86 -13.73 9.27
N TYR A 74 1.96 -14.32 10.06
CA TYR A 74 2.15 -15.66 10.60
C TYR A 74 2.35 -16.70 9.51
N LEU A 75 1.50 -16.72 8.49
CA LEU A 75 1.62 -17.63 7.34
C LEU A 75 2.89 -17.38 6.51
N ARG A 76 3.34 -16.13 6.43
CA ARG A 76 4.58 -15.79 5.75
C ARG A 76 5.81 -16.31 6.51
N LEU A 77 5.83 -16.12 7.82
CA LEU A 77 6.94 -16.53 8.68
C LEU A 77 6.94 -18.04 9.00
N ASN A 78 5.85 -18.74 8.72
CA ASN A 78 5.67 -20.18 8.98
C ASN A 78 5.13 -20.88 7.73
N PRO A 79 6.00 -21.15 6.72
CA PRO A 79 5.58 -21.74 5.44
C PRO A 79 4.92 -23.12 5.60
N ASP A 80 5.35 -23.91 6.58
CA ASP A 80 4.77 -25.22 6.92
C ASP A 80 3.26 -25.13 7.24
N VAL A 81 2.86 -24.11 7.99
CA VAL A 81 1.45 -23.87 8.34
C VAL A 81 0.65 -23.41 7.10
N ARG A 82 1.26 -22.55 6.27
CA ARG A 82 0.66 -22.09 5.02
C ARG A 82 0.42 -23.25 4.06
N ASP A 83 1.44 -24.07 3.83
CA ASP A 83 1.43 -25.15 2.87
C ASP A 83 0.55 -26.32 3.35
N GLY A 84 0.42 -26.51 4.67
CA GLY A 84 -0.54 -27.40 5.30
C GLY A 84 -2.01 -26.93 5.23
N GLY A 85 -2.26 -25.68 4.79
CA GLY A 85 -3.60 -25.11 4.68
C GLY A 85 -4.32 -24.93 6.01
N GLU A 86 -3.56 -24.88 7.11
CA GLU A 86 -4.12 -24.71 8.46
C GLU A 86 -4.60 -23.27 8.70
N ARG A 87 -5.56 -23.16 9.62
CA ARG A 87 -6.01 -21.83 10.10
C ARG A 87 -4.93 -21.20 10.95
N PRO A 88 -4.35 -20.07 10.55
CA PRO A 88 -3.15 -19.51 11.19
C PRO A 88 -3.34 -19.21 12.68
N PHE A 89 -4.43 -18.59 13.08
CA PHE A 89 -4.66 -18.28 14.50
C PHE A 89 -5.01 -19.51 15.31
N GLY A 90 -5.75 -20.45 14.71
CA GLY A 90 -6.02 -21.75 15.33
C GLY A 90 -4.75 -22.57 15.58
N HIS A 91 -3.84 -22.64 14.61
CA HIS A 91 -2.54 -23.27 14.76
C HIS A 91 -1.70 -22.55 15.84
N TYR A 92 -1.61 -21.22 15.77
CA TYR A 92 -0.88 -20.44 16.76
C TYR A 92 -1.35 -20.69 18.20
N LEU A 93 -2.66 -20.74 18.42
CA LEU A 93 -3.20 -21.00 19.76
C LEU A 93 -2.96 -22.41 20.25
N ARG A 94 -2.99 -23.41 19.36
CA ARG A 94 -2.78 -24.82 19.73
C ARG A 94 -1.31 -25.14 19.99
N VAL A 95 -0.42 -24.67 19.14
CA VAL A 95 0.97 -25.13 19.08
C VAL A 95 1.95 -23.95 18.93
N GLY A 96 1.73 -23.08 17.98
CA GLY A 96 2.70 -22.07 17.57
C GLY A 96 3.13 -21.11 18.68
N LYS A 97 2.22 -20.78 19.61
CA LYS A 97 2.55 -19.93 20.77
C LYS A 97 3.54 -20.62 21.72
N SER A 98 3.34 -21.90 21.99
CA SER A 98 4.25 -22.69 22.85
C SER A 98 5.59 -22.98 22.19
N GLU A 99 5.62 -23.05 20.85
CA GLU A 99 6.84 -23.18 20.05
C GLU A 99 7.60 -21.86 19.88
N GLY A 100 7.07 -20.74 20.37
CA GLY A 100 7.68 -19.42 20.20
C GLY A 100 7.65 -18.90 18.76
N ARG A 101 6.71 -19.38 17.92
CA ARG A 101 6.63 -18.94 16.52
C ARG A 101 6.27 -17.47 16.42
N ARG A 102 7.00 -16.74 15.58
CA ARG A 102 6.72 -15.31 15.34
C ARG A 102 5.38 -15.13 14.64
N SER A 103 4.60 -14.18 15.14
CA SER A 103 3.21 -13.92 14.70
C SER A 103 2.94 -12.49 14.27
N VAL A 104 3.92 -11.61 14.41
CA VAL A 104 3.93 -10.22 13.94
C VAL A 104 5.30 -9.89 13.36
N GLU A 105 5.34 -8.88 12.51
CA GLU A 105 6.60 -8.33 12.02
C GLU A 105 7.35 -7.67 13.18
N MET A 106 8.64 -7.98 13.30
CA MET A 106 9.55 -7.24 14.17
C MET A 106 10.37 -6.30 13.28
N ILE A 107 10.21 -5.01 13.49
CA ILE A 107 10.91 -3.98 12.75
C ILE A 107 12.02 -3.44 13.65
N ASP A 108 13.23 -3.51 13.15
CA ASP A 108 14.38 -2.83 13.73
C ASP A 108 14.69 -1.60 12.89
N PRO A 109 14.44 -0.39 13.38
CA PRO A 109 14.71 0.84 12.63
C PRO A 109 16.18 1.03 12.27
N ASP A 110 17.10 0.43 13.03
CA ASP A 110 18.55 0.61 12.86
C ASP A 110 19.12 -0.30 11.74
N VAL A 111 18.33 -1.26 11.25
CA VAL A 111 18.75 -2.25 10.23
C VAL A 111 18.08 -2.02 8.88
N ILE A 112 17.53 -0.85 8.64
CA ILE A 112 16.90 -0.55 7.36
C ILE A 112 17.96 -0.29 6.29
N PRO A 113 17.95 -1.04 5.17
CA PRO A 113 18.95 -0.87 4.12
C PRO A 113 18.94 0.54 3.55
N ALA A 114 20.11 1.10 3.31
CA ALA A 114 20.23 2.34 2.57
C ALA A 114 19.79 2.16 1.11
N VAL A 115 19.29 3.21 0.50
CA VAL A 115 19.08 3.26 -0.95
C VAL A 115 20.45 3.25 -1.62
N GLY A 116 20.61 2.49 -2.70
CA GLY A 116 21.85 2.41 -3.45
C GLY A 116 22.35 3.78 -3.94
N ALA A 117 23.61 3.85 -4.36
CA ALA A 117 24.23 5.08 -4.87
C ALA A 117 23.41 5.72 -6.00
N SER A 118 23.51 7.04 -6.13
CA SER A 118 22.87 7.79 -7.21
C SER A 118 23.32 7.28 -8.60
N PHE A 119 22.49 7.47 -9.60
CA PHE A 119 22.86 7.18 -10.99
C PHE A 119 23.94 8.14 -11.45
N THR A 120 24.90 7.65 -12.24
CA THR A 120 26.00 8.47 -12.77
C THR A 120 25.48 9.47 -13.80
N ASN A 121 24.58 9.03 -14.68
CA ASN A 121 23.87 9.85 -15.66
C ASN A 121 22.37 9.58 -15.50
N PRO A 122 21.68 10.29 -14.61
CA PRO A 122 20.27 10.04 -14.38
C PRO A 122 19.44 10.41 -15.61
N ALA A 123 18.41 9.62 -15.89
CA ALA A 123 17.36 9.97 -16.83
C ALA A 123 16.54 11.17 -16.30
N ASP A 124 15.73 11.80 -17.16
CA ASP A 124 14.84 12.88 -16.74
C ASP A 124 13.71 12.39 -15.81
N HIS A 125 13.36 11.11 -15.89
CA HIS A 125 12.24 10.51 -15.19
C HIS A 125 12.66 9.29 -14.38
N ALA A 126 11.97 9.05 -13.27
CA ALA A 126 12.11 7.82 -12.50
C ALA A 126 10.81 7.03 -12.43
N ILE A 127 10.92 5.71 -12.43
CA ILE A 127 9.81 4.81 -12.15
C ILE A 127 10.13 4.03 -10.88
N VAL A 128 9.21 4.12 -9.90
CA VAL A 128 9.28 3.41 -8.62
C VAL A 128 8.25 2.30 -8.61
N VAL A 129 8.70 1.06 -8.49
CA VAL A 129 7.85 -0.13 -8.38
C VAL A 129 7.98 -0.73 -6.99
N HIS A 130 6.86 -0.87 -6.26
CA HIS A 130 6.86 -1.61 -4.99
C HIS A 130 6.17 -2.96 -5.14
N LEU A 131 6.82 -4.04 -4.71
CA LEU A 131 6.30 -5.40 -4.78
C LEU A 131 6.22 -6.06 -3.39
N TYR A 132 5.01 -6.20 -2.89
CA TYR A 132 4.69 -7.15 -1.83
C TYR A 132 4.51 -8.56 -2.41
N TYR A 133 3.82 -8.69 -3.55
CA TYR A 133 3.63 -9.94 -4.28
C TYR A 133 4.72 -10.08 -5.34
N LEU A 134 5.78 -10.80 -5.03
CA LEU A 134 6.97 -10.92 -5.89
C LEU A 134 6.68 -11.59 -7.24
N ASP A 135 5.69 -12.47 -7.29
CA ASP A 135 5.22 -13.15 -8.50
C ASP A 135 4.53 -12.24 -9.52
N LEU A 136 4.31 -10.97 -9.17
CA LEU A 136 3.79 -9.96 -10.10
C LEU A 136 4.88 -9.27 -10.94
N TRP A 137 6.16 -9.49 -10.65
CA TRP A 137 7.24 -8.85 -11.40
C TRP A 137 7.13 -9.02 -12.92
N PRO A 138 6.82 -10.22 -13.47
CA PRO A 138 6.71 -10.38 -14.93
C PRO A 138 5.67 -9.46 -15.60
N GLU A 139 4.61 -9.06 -14.88
CA GLU A 139 3.62 -8.11 -15.41
C GLU A 139 4.24 -6.71 -15.53
N PHE A 140 4.98 -6.27 -14.49
CA PHE A 140 5.69 -4.97 -14.51
C PHE A 140 6.83 -4.95 -15.51
N ASP A 141 7.63 -5.99 -15.57
CA ASP A 141 8.72 -6.15 -16.54
C ASP A 141 8.22 -5.97 -17.98
N LYS A 142 7.13 -6.65 -18.33
CA LYS A 142 6.48 -6.49 -19.64
C LYS A 142 6.04 -5.05 -19.90
N THR A 143 5.46 -4.37 -18.91
CA THR A 143 5.02 -2.97 -19.04
C THR A 143 6.23 -2.06 -19.24
N LEU A 144 7.26 -2.19 -18.39
CA LEU A 144 8.48 -1.36 -18.45
C LEU A 144 9.22 -1.52 -19.78
N ALA A 145 9.30 -2.75 -20.32
CA ALA A 145 9.94 -3.03 -21.60
C ALA A 145 9.20 -2.44 -22.82
N ALA A 146 7.95 -2.05 -22.65
CA ALA A 146 7.13 -1.46 -23.73
C ALA A 146 7.12 0.06 -23.76
N LEU A 147 7.80 0.73 -22.80
CA LEU A 147 7.79 2.18 -22.69
C LEU A 147 8.70 2.84 -23.74
N ASP A 148 8.29 4.02 -24.19
CA ASP A 148 8.98 4.85 -25.17
C ASP A 148 9.69 6.06 -24.53
N ILE A 149 10.03 5.96 -23.25
CA ILE A 149 10.79 6.99 -22.50
C ILE A 149 12.03 6.38 -21.87
N ASP A 150 13.06 7.20 -21.67
CA ASP A 150 14.19 6.89 -20.79
C ASP A 150 13.79 7.12 -19.34
N PHE A 151 14.12 6.18 -18.47
CA PHE A 151 13.81 6.25 -17.05
C PHE A 151 14.84 5.51 -16.19
N ASP A 152 15.03 6.00 -14.99
CA ASP A 152 15.74 5.27 -13.94
C ASP A 152 14.75 4.42 -13.14
N LEU A 153 15.11 3.16 -12.93
CA LEU A 153 14.26 2.18 -12.27
C LEU A 153 14.64 2.00 -10.80
N PHE A 154 13.70 2.29 -9.91
CA PHE A 154 13.77 1.95 -8.49
C PHE A 154 12.77 0.85 -8.18
N VAL A 155 13.21 -0.23 -7.57
CA VAL A 155 12.34 -1.32 -7.13
C VAL A 155 12.50 -1.52 -5.63
N THR A 156 11.39 -1.53 -4.91
CA THR A 156 11.38 -1.92 -3.51
C THR A 156 10.63 -3.25 -3.37
N LEU A 157 11.28 -4.24 -2.79
CA LEU A 157 10.74 -5.58 -2.56
C LEU A 157 10.43 -5.76 -1.07
N THR A 158 9.30 -6.36 -0.76
CA THR A 158 9.07 -6.85 0.61
C THR A 158 10.00 -8.02 0.89
N ASP A 159 10.59 -8.04 2.08
CA ASP A 159 11.49 -9.11 2.51
C ASP A 159 10.74 -10.43 2.72
N PHE A 160 11.04 -11.40 1.87
CA PHE A 160 10.66 -12.81 1.95
C PHE A 160 11.90 -13.70 1.97
N GLY A 161 13.04 -13.19 2.48
CA GLY A 161 14.29 -13.89 2.52
C GLY A 161 14.83 -14.19 1.11
N GLU A 162 15.23 -15.44 0.89
CA GLU A 162 15.86 -15.88 -0.36
C GLU A 162 15.05 -15.58 -1.62
N LEU A 163 13.72 -15.61 -1.55
CA LEU A 163 12.86 -15.29 -2.70
C LEU A 163 13.03 -13.84 -3.16
N SER A 164 13.20 -12.91 -2.23
CA SER A 164 13.42 -11.50 -2.53
C SER A 164 14.82 -11.27 -3.08
N GLU A 165 15.84 -11.95 -2.56
CA GLU A 165 17.20 -11.87 -3.09
C GLU A 165 17.30 -12.43 -4.51
N GLN A 166 16.66 -13.57 -4.78
CA GLN A 166 16.58 -14.15 -6.12
C GLN A 166 15.88 -13.21 -7.12
N LEU A 167 14.78 -12.57 -6.71
CA LEU A 167 14.09 -11.62 -7.57
C LEU A 167 14.94 -10.36 -7.78
N LYS A 168 15.59 -9.84 -6.74
CA LYS A 168 16.53 -8.72 -6.83
C LYS A 168 17.59 -8.98 -7.90
N LEU A 169 18.26 -10.12 -7.82
CA LEU A 169 19.30 -10.50 -8.80
C LEU A 169 18.75 -10.57 -10.23
N ARG A 170 17.55 -11.10 -10.42
CA ARG A 170 16.89 -11.14 -11.73
C ARG A 170 16.60 -9.74 -12.27
N ILE A 171 16.12 -8.83 -11.42
CA ILE A 171 15.83 -7.45 -11.80
C ILE A 171 17.13 -6.72 -12.17
N GLU A 172 18.16 -6.80 -11.32
CA GLU A 172 19.46 -6.16 -11.54
C GLU A 172 20.19 -6.72 -12.79
N THR A 173 19.91 -7.99 -13.14
CA THR A 173 20.43 -8.59 -14.39
C THR A 173 19.71 -8.05 -15.63
N ALA A 174 18.37 -7.91 -15.56
CA ALA A 174 17.58 -7.37 -16.67
C ALA A 174 17.71 -5.85 -16.82
N TYR A 175 17.88 -5.14 -15.71
CA TYR A 175 18.04 -3.68 -15.62
C TYR A 175 19.29 -3.34 -14.81
N PRO A 176 20.49 -3.43 -15.40
CA PRO A 176 21.75 -3.28 -14.65
C PRO A 176 21.93 -1.92 -13.95
N ALA A 177 21.28 -0.88 -14.45
CA ALA A 177 21.25 0.43 -13.82
C ALA A 177 20.17 0.58 -12.74
N SER A 178 19.30 -0.43 -12.49
CA SER A 178 18.25 -0.32 -11.49
C SER A 178 18.78 -0.22 -10.05
N ARG A 179 17.94 0.29 -9.15
CA ARG A 179 18.20 0.31 -7.70
C ARG A 179 17.14 -0.54 -7.02
N VAL A 180 17.53 -1.72 -6.56
CA VAL A 180 16.63 -2.67 -5.90
C VAL A 180 16.93 -2.70 -4.41
N THR A 181 15.92 -2.37 -3.59
CA THR A 181 16.03 -2.36 -2.13
C THR A 181 15.03 -3.34 -1.54
N ILE A 182 15.49 -4.25 -0.69
CA ILE A 182 14.62 -5.17 0.05
C ILE A 182 14.30 -4.53 1.40
N LEU A 183 13.01 -4.40 1.70
CA LEU A 183 12.51 -3.71 2.90
C LEU A 183 11.57 -4.62 3.68
N PRO A 184 11.49 -4.48 5.02
CA PRO A 184 10.53 -5.21 5.81
C PRO A 184 9.09 -4.89 5.37
N ASN A 185 8.16 -5.82 5.61
CA ASN A 185 6.74 -5.62 5.34
C ASN A 185 6.13 -4.62 6.33
N HIS A 186 6.30 -3.33 6.07
CA HIS A 186 5.85 -2.27 6.97
C HIS A 186 5.44 -1.02 6.22
N GLY A 187 4.35 -0.37 6.67
CA GLY A 187 3.86 0.86 6.04
C GLY A 187 3.35 0.67 4.60
N ARG A 188 3.03 -0.55 4.21
CA ARG A 188 2.47 -0.92 2.90
C ARG A 188 3.38 -0.52 1.74
N ASP A 189 2.80 0.10 0.71
CA ASP A 189 3.48 0.68 -0.44
C ASP A 189 3.92 2.15 -0.20
N ILE A 190 3.53 2.73 0.93
CA ILE A 190 3.81 4.14 1.26
C ILE A 190 5.17 4.30 1.91
N TYR A 191 5.48 3.52 2.96
CA TYR A 191 6.81 3.61 3.58
C TYR A 191 7.93 3.30 2.60
N PRO A 192 7.88 2.22 1.79
CA PRO A 192 8.89 1.96 0.78
C PRO A 192 9.12 3.13 -0.19
N PHE A 193 8.07 3.83 -0.57
CA PHE A 193 8.18 5.04 -1.39
C PHE A 193 8.81 6.21 -0.62
N LEU A 194 8.35 6.47 0.62
CA LEU A 194 8.92 7.53 1.45
C LEU A 194 10.38 7.26 1.83
N HIS A 195 10.80 6.01 1.92
CA HIS A 195 12.19 5.65 2.12
C HIS A 195 13.08 6.17 0.98
N LEU A 196 12.64 6.02 -0.28
CA LEU A 196 13.32 6.61 -1.45
C LEU A 196 13.27 8.15 -1.44
N VAL A 197 12.12 8.74 -1.10
CA VAL A 197 11.95 10.19 -1.00
C VAL A 197 12.89 10.77 0.07
N ASN A 198 12.91 10.17 1.25
CA ASN A 198 13.72 10.65 2.39
C ASN A 198 15.22 10.52 2.14
N SER A 199 15.66 9.52 1.37
CA SER A 199 17.06 9.35 1.00
C SER A 199 17.58 10.43 0.04
N GLY A 200 16.68 11.17 -0.62
CA GLY A 200 17.01 12.11 -1.68
C GLY A 200 17.25 11.47 -3.05
N ALA A 201 17.08 10.16 -3.17
CA ALA A 201 17.31 9.44 -4.42
C ALA A 201 16.38 9.89 -5.57
N LEU A 202 15.29 10.55 -5.24
CA LEU A 202 14.28 11.01 -6.21
C LEU A 202 14.32 12.54 -6.45
N ASP A 203 15.26 13.28 -5.84
CA ASP A 203 15.25 14.76 -5.83
C ASP A 203 15.63 15.39 -7.19
N THR A 204 16.28 14.66 -8.08
CA THR A 204 16.84 15.18 -9.34
C THR A 204 15.95 15.00 -10.57
N TYR A 205 14.86 14.22 -10.45
CA TYR A 205 13.99 13.89 -11.58
C TYR A 205 12.95 14.98 -11.87
N ARG A 206 12.63 15.21 -13.15
CA ARG A 206 11.54 16.11 -13.56
C ARG A 206 10.18 15.62 -13.06
N CYS A 207 9.95 14.32 -13.10
CA CYS A 207 8.83 13.69 -12.44
C CYS A 207 9.09 12.21 -12.13
N VAL A 208 8.32 11.65 -11.20
CA VAL A 208 8.46 10.28 -10.71
C VAL A 208 7.14 9.55 -10.85
N CYS A 209 7.15 8.38 -11.48
CA CYS A 209 6.02 7.46 -11.48
C CYS A 209 6.11 6.51 -10.27
N LYS A 210 5.04 6.42 -9.49
CA LYS A 210 4.92 5.43 -8.43
C LYS A 210 3.82 4.43 -8.77
N ILE A 211 4.19 3.16 -8.88
CA ILE A 211 3.28 2.03 -9.07
C ILE A 211 3.59 0.90 -8.09
N HIS A 212 2.65 0.00 -7.87
CA HIS A 212 2.88 -1.12 -6.96
C HIS A 212 2.01 -2.35 -7.25
N GLY A 213 2.52 -3.51 -6.83
CA GLY A 213 1.82 -4.79 -6.94
C GLY A 213 0.72 -4.94 -5.88
N LYS A 214 -0.52 -4.49 -6.17
CA LYS A 214 -1.66 -4.65 -5.28
C LYS A 214 -2.58 -5.76 -5.75
N ARG A 215 -2.85 -6.73 -4.86
CA ARG A 215 -3.96 -7.68 -5.02
C ARG A 215 -5.11 -7.23 -4.15
N SER A 216 -6.18 -6.72 -4.79
CA SER A 216 -7.40 -6.36 -4.07
C SER A 216 -8.23 -7.62 -3.79
N LEU A 217 -7.85 -8.38 -2.74
CA LEU A 217 -8.50 -9.64 -2.35
C LEU A 217 -10.02 -9.49 -2.07
N HIS A 218 -10.48 -8.25 -1.88
CA HIS A 218 -11.89 -7.92 -1.62
C HIS A 218 -12.70 -7.64 -2.89
N ARG A 219 -12.05 -7.58 -4.06
CA ARG A 219 -12.67 -7.31 -5.36
C ARG A 219 -12.52 -8.54 -6.25
N ALA A 220 -13.60 -8.96 -6.88
CA ALA A 220 -13.57 -10.04 -7.87
C ALA A 220 -12.77 -9.66 -9.14
N ASP A 221 -12.62 -8.35 -9.40
CA ASP A 221 -11.94 -7.73 -10.53
C ASP A 221 -10.59 -7.07 -10.14
N GLY A 222 -10.00 -7.44 -9.01
CA GLY A 222 -8.82 -6.76 -8.45
C GLY A 222 -7.57 -6.79 -9.35
N GLN A 223 -7.40 -7.82 -10.16
CA GLN A 223 -6.28 -7.94 -11.10
C GLN A 223 -6.47 -7.03 -12.33
N SER A 224 -7.64 -7.07 -12.93
CA SER A 224 -7.96 -6.22 -14.08
C SER A 224 -7.97 -4.74 -13.70
N TRP A 225 -8.41 -4.41 -12.49
CA TRP A 225 -8.38 -3.03 -11.99
C TRP A 225 -6.95 -2.51 -11.80
N ARG A 226 -6.02 -3.32 -11.27
CA ARG A 226 -4.60 -2.94 -11.15
C ARG A 226 -3.98 -2.73 -12.53
N ALA A 227 -4.17 -3.69 -13.45
CA ALA A 227 -3.66 -3.58 -14.81
C ALA A 227 -4.14 -2.28 -15.46
N ALA A 228 -5.44 -1.97 -15.37
CA ALA A 228 -5.98 -0.73 -15.91
C ALA A 228 -5.35 0.54 -15.30
N LEU A 229 -5.02 0.55 -13.98
CA LEU A 229 -4.32 1.68 -13.35
C LEU A 229 -2.89 1.84 -13.89
N VAL A 230 -2.18 0.73 -14.07
CA VAL A 230 -0.81 0.76 -14.59
C VAL A 230 -0.82 1.16 -16.08
N ASP A 231 -1.69 0.57 -16.89
CA ASP A 231 -1.79 0.85 -18.32
C ASP A 231 -2.19 2.31 -18.61
N GLU A 232 -3.01 2.94 -17.75
CA GLU A 232 -3.39 4.35 -17.89
C GLU A 232 -2.23 5.31 -17.54
N LEU A 233 -1.35 4.94 -16.58
CA LEU A 233 -0.20 5.75 -16.18
C LEU A 233 1.05 5.49 -17.04
N LEU A 234 1.17 4.30 -17.60
CA LEU A 234 2.28 3.83 -18.42
C LEU A 234 1.74 3.18 -19.70
N PRO A 235 1.17 3.98 -20.63
CA PRO A 235 0.49 3.47 -21.82
C PRO A 235 1.44 3.02 -22.96
N GLY A 236 2.55 2.35 -22.62
CA GLY A 236 3.49 1.81 -23.59
C GLY A 236 4.11 2.90 -24.47
N THR A 237 3.91 2.80 -25.78
CA THR A 237 4.45 3.74 -26.77
C THR A 237 3.79 5.14 -26.78
N GLN A 238 2.94 5.44 -25.81
CA GLN A 238 2.36 6.78 -25.61
C GLN A 238 2.81 7.40 -24.29
N THR A 239 3.73 6.76 -23.58
CA THR A 239 4.18 7.23 -22.26
C THR A 239 4.96 8.53 -22.38
N ALA A 240 5.81 8.68 -23.40
CA ALA A 240 6.54 9.92 -23.66
C ALA A 240 5.57 11.11 -23.82
N THR A 241 4.54 10.95 -24.66
CA THR A 241 3.53 12.01 -24.89
C THR A 241 2.77 12.36 -23.60
N LEU A 242 2.37 11.37 -22.83
CA LEU A 242 1.67 11.59 -21.55
C LEU A 242 2.56 12.36 -20.56
N VAL A 243 3.79 11.93 -20.41
CA VAL A 243 4.74 12.52 -19.46
C VAL A 243 5.11 13.95 -19.84
N GLU A 244 5.34 14.22 -21.12
CA GLU A 244 5.63 15.58 -21.59
C GLU A 244 4.42 16.51 -21.40
N ALA A 245 3.19 16.06 -21.68
CA ALA A 245 1.99 16.82 -21.40
C ALA A 245 1.83 17.13 -19.89
N PHE A 246 2.13 16.14 -19.03
CA PHE A 246 2.12 16.34 -17.58
C PHE A 246 3.20 17.31 -17.13
N CYS A 247 4.42 17.20 -17.63
CA CYS A 247 5.53 18.09 -17.30
C CYS A 247 5.27 19.54 -17.75
N ALA A 248 4.63 19.73 -18.90
CA ALA A 248 4.29 21.04 -19.46
C ALA A 248 3.13 21.73 -18.73
N ASN A 249 2.31 21.02 -17.98
CA ASN A 249 1.19 21.60 -17.24
C ASN A 249 1.64 22.04 -15.84
N ASP A 250 1.86 23.33 -15.62
CA ASP A 250 2.37 23.89 -14.37
C ASP A 250 1.42 23.71 -13.17
N GLU A 251 0.12 23.64 -13.40
CA GLU A 251 -0.87 23.45 -12.34
C GLU A 251 -0.96 21.97 -11.90
N ALA A 252 -0.71 21.03 -12.80
CA ALA A 252 -0.75 19.60 -12.50
C ALA A 252 0.52 19.17 -11.76
N LEU A 253 0.45 19.00 -10.46
CA LEU A 253 1.56 18.51 -9.64
C LEU A 253 1.51 17.00 -9.38
N VAL A 254 0.33 16.39 -9.50
CA VAL A 254 0.10 14.95 -9.40
C VAL A 254 -0.83 14.52 -10.52
N LEU A 255 -0.43 13.48 -11.26
CA LEU A 255 -1.23 12.86 -12.32
C LEU A 255 -1.63 11.45 -11.87
N ALA A 256 -2.92 11.17 -11.88
CA ALA A 256 -3.46 9.88 -11.46
C ALA A 256 -4.49 9.37 -12.48
N THR A 257 -4.90 8.12 -12.37
CA THR A 257 -5.92 7.58 -13.27
C THR A 257 -7.31 8.16 -12.95
N ALA A 258 -8.17 8.26 -13.94
CA ALA A 258 -9.53 8.78 -13.77
C ALA A 258 -10.34 7.98 -12.72
N GLY A 259 -10.13 6.66 -12.68
CA GLY A 259 -10.76 5.77 -11.70
C GLY A 259 -10.23 5.89 -10.27
N SER A 260 -9.07 6.51 -10.05
CA SER A 260 -8.42 6.60 -8.74
C SER A 260 -8.55 7.97 -8.06
N VAL A 261 -8.77 9.05 -8.80
CA VAL A 261 -8.93 10.38 -8.18
C VAL A 261 -10.16 10.42 -7.28
N ARG A 262 -9.95 10.73 -6.01
CA ARG A 262 -11.02 10.84 -5.00
C ARG A 262 -10.98 12.19 -4.32
N ARG A 263 -12.16 12.78 -4.09
CA ARG A 263 -12.29 14.05 -3.35
C ARG A 263 -12.22 13.79 -1.84
N ALA A 264 -11.56 14.69 -1.12
CA ALA A 264 -11.30 14.58 0.31
C ALA A 264 -12.55 14.35 1.18
N GLN A 265 -13.69 14.93 0.86
CA GLN A 265 -14.92 14.80 1.67
C GLN A 265 -15.41 13.36 1.84
N SER A 266 -15.23 12.50 0.83
CA SER A 266 -15.65 11.11 0.89
C SER A 266 -14.51 10.17 1.31
N GLY A 267 -13.25 10.62 1.32
CA GLY A 267 -12.07 9.79 1.40
C GLY A 267 -11.28 9.84 2.71
N TRP A 268 -11.48 10.83 3.57
CA TRP A 268 -10.68 10.94 4.79
C TRP A 268 -11.07 9.89 5.85
N GLY A 269 -12.35 9.53 5.96
CA GLY A 269 -12.81 8.45 6.83
C GLY A 269 -12.23 8.47 8.24
N SER A 270 -11.72 7.32 8.68
CA SER A 270 -11.03 7.15 9.97
C SER A 270 -9.62 7.73 10.02
N ASN A 271 -9.08 8.22 8.89
CA ASN A 271 -7.72 8.82 8.83
C ASN A 271 -7.68 10.27 9.30
N LYS A 272 -8.84 10.91 9.47
CA LYS A 272 -8.95 12.34 9.77
C LYS A 272 -8.08 12.82 10.96
N PRO A 273 -7.99 12.11 12.10
CA PRO A 273 -7.10 12.53 13.19
C PRO A 273 -5.63 12.51 12.77
N ARG A 274 -5.19 11.43 12.10
CA ARG A 274 -3.79 11.29 11.68
C ARG A 274 -3.43 12.29 10.57
N ILE A 275 -4.33 12.54 9.62
CA ILE A 275 -4.12 13.57 8.60
C ILE A 275 -3.91 14.94 9.27
N ARG A 276 -4.72 15.31 10.25
CA ARG A 276 -4.59 16.60 10.96
C ARG A 276 -3.25 16.72 11.70
N GLU A 277 -2.84 15.65 12.36
CA GLU A 277 -1.54 15.59 13.04
C GLU A 277 -0.38 15.79 12.06
N LEU A 278 -0.42 15.12 10.89
CA LEU A 278 0.62 15.24 9.89
C LEU A 278 0.61 16.60 9.18
N LEU A 279 -0.57 17.17 8.92
CA LEU A 279 -0.70 18.53 8.37
C LEU A 279 -0.09 19.59 9.30
N ALA A 280 -0.18 19.38 10.62
CA ALA A 280 0.46 20.28 11.58
C ALA A 280 1.99 20.31 11.46
N ARG A 281 2.62 19.26 10.92
CA ARG A 281 4.08 19.25 10.61
C ARG A 281 4.44 20.19 9.44
N TRP A 282 3.48 20.56 8.62
CA TRP A 282 3.66 21.55 7.55
C TRP A 282 3.30 22.98 7.99
N GLU A 283 2.95 23.18 9.27
CA GLU A 283 2.48 24.45 9.80
C GLU A 283 1.21 24.99 9.11
N GLU A 284 0.45 24.10 8.50
CA GLU A 284 -0.79 24.44 7.80
C GLU A 284 -1.92 24.67 8.81
N THR A 285 -2.39 25.92 8.89
CA THR A 285 -3.46 26.32 9.83
C THR A 285 -4.84 25.89 9.35
N THR A 286 -5.02 25.68 8.05
CA THR A 286 -6.32 25.31 7.45
C THR A 286 -6.10 24.15 6.49
N PRO A 287 -6.40 22.88 6.88
CA PRO A 287 -6.27 21.76 5.95
C PRO A 287 -7.24 21.95 4.78
N PRO A 288 -6.79 21.72 3.53
CA PRO A 288 -7.63 21.82 2.35
C PRO A 288 -8.76 20.81 2.45
N ARG A 289 -9.99 21.31 2.60
CA ARG A 289 -11.20 20.48 2.81
C ARG A 289 -11.54 19.59 1.62
N LEU A 290 -11.01 19.87 0.43
CA LEU A 290 -11.43 19.28 -0.84
C LEU A 290 -10.25 18.85 -1.74
N ALA A 291 -9.06 18.56 -1.18
CA ALA A 291 -7.94 18.10 -1.98
C ALA A 291 -8.26 16.75 -2.64
N PRO A 292 -8.35 16.66 -3.97
CA PRO A 292 -8.38 15.38 -4.66
C PRO A 292 -7.08 14.63 -4.40
N PHE A 293 -7.15 13.31 -4.23
CA PHE A 293 -5.98 12.48 -4.00
C PHE A 293 -6.03 11.19 -4.82
N PRO A 294 -4.87 10.59 -5.15
CA PRO A 294 -4.76 9.37 -5.93
C PRO A 294 -5.05 8.15 -5.04
N ALA A 295 -6.32 7.74 -4.93
CA ALA A 295 -6.72 6.55 -4.18
C ALA A 295 -6.14 5.29 -4.83
N GLY A 296 -5.46 4.48 -4.04
CA GLY A 296 -4.68 3.34 -4.51
C GLY A 296 -3.21 3.66 -4.74
N SER A 297 -2.81 4.92 -4.54
CA SER A 297 -1.41 5.34 -4.42
C SER A 297 -0.53 4.99 -5.63
N MET A 298 -1.09 5.09 -6.84
CA MET A 298 -0.38 4.99 -8.12
C MET A 298 -0.54 6.31 -8.88
N PHE A 299 0.55 6.93 -9.28
CA PHE A 299 0.57 8.29 -9.83
C PHE A 299 1.92 8.66 -10.43
N TRP A 300 1.93 9.68 -11.28
CA TRP A 300 3.08 10.53 -11.54
C TRP A 300 3.07 11.74 -10.60
N ILE A 301 4.23 12.20 -10.16
CA ILE A 301 4.38 13.26 -9.17
C ILE A 301 5.59 14.14 -9.49
N LYS A 302 5.44 15.44 -9.30
CA LYS A 302 6.53 16.42 -9.50
C LYS A 302 7.35 16.66 -8.22
N PRO A 303 8.63 17.06 -8.33
CA PRO A 303 9.56 17.26 -7.20
C PRO A 303 9.03 18.12 -6.05
N PRO A 304 8.31 19.23 -6.28
CA PRO A 304 7.81 20.05 -5.17
C PRO A 304 6.93 19.26 -4.19
N VAL A 305 6.11 18.33 -4.71
CA VAL A 305 5.28 17.47 -3.86
C VAL A 305 6.14 16.46 -3.09
N LEU A 306 7.18 15.89 -3.72
CA LEU A 306 8.12 15.00 -3.05
C LEU A 306 8.83 15.72 -1.89
N THR A 307 9.29 16.93 -2.11
CA THR A 307 9.90 17.78 -1.07
C THR A 307 8.95 18.02 0.09
N ARG A 308 7.66 18.27 -0.20
CA ARG A 308 6.63 18.45 0.82
C ARG A 308 6.37 17.16 1.61
N LEU A 309 6.36 16.01 0.94
CA LEU A 309 6.24 14.70 1.60
C LEU A 309 7.47 14.39 2.48
N LYS A 310 8.68 14.68 1.99
CA LYS A 310 9.94 14.56 2.74
C LYS A 310 9.93 15.39 4.03
N ALA A 311 9.35 16.60 3.98
CA ALA A 311 9.22 17.49 5.14
C ALA A 311 8.30 16.94 6.24
N LEU A 312 7.52 15.88 6.02
CA LEU A 312 6.80 15.17 7.07
C LEU A 312 7.75 14.47 8.07
N GLY A 313 8.97 14.16 7.66
CA GLY A 313 9.96 13.49 8.51
C GLY A 313 9.52 12.12 8.99
N LEU A 314 8.78 11.37 8.16
CA LEU A 314 8.24 10.06 8.52
C LEU A 314 9.28 8.96 8.28
N GLY A 315 9.74 8.33 9.36
CA GLY A 315 10.52 7.11 9.33
C GLY A 315 9.68 5.85 9.50
N ILE A 316 10.32 4.69 9.49
CA ILE A 316 9.62 3.39 9.63
C ILE A 316 8.86 3.29 10.95
N ALA A 317 9.36 3.86 12.03
CA ALA A 317 8.73 3.84 13.36
C ALA A 317 7.42 4.65 13.44
N ASP A 318 7.14 5.53 12.47
CA ASP A 318 5.89 6.29 12.40
C ASP A 318 4.72 5.48 11.86
N PHE A 319 4.98 4.30 11.32
CA PHE A 319 3.96 3.43 10.76
C PHE A 319 3.53 2.35 11.74
N GLU A 320 2.27 1.98 11.67
CA GLU A 320 1.70 0.93 12.49
C GLU A 320 2.07 -0.46 11.95
N SER A 321 2.20 -1.44 12.85
CA SER A 321 2.37 -2.85 12.47
C SER A 321 1.26 -3.31 11.52
N GLU A 322 1.58 -4.16 10.55
CA GLU A 322 0.64 -4.70 9.56
C GLU A 322 -0.28 -5.74 10.19
N LEU A 323 -1.40 -5.27 10.69
CA LEU A 323 -2.43 -6.07 11.38
C LEU A 323 -3.71 -6.26 10.55
N GLY A 324 -3.64 -6.08 9.23
CA GLY A 324 -4.78 -6.18 8.32
C GLY A 324 -5.77 -5.01 8.44
N GLN A 325 -5.31 -3.84 8.88
CA GLN A 325 -6.15 -2.64 8.97
C GLN A 325 -6.67 -2.25 7.58
N LEU A 326 -7.98 -2.01 7.47
CA LEU A 326 -8.59 -1.58 6.20
C LEU A 326 -8.51 -0.06 5.99
N ASP A 327 -8.22 0.70 7.06
CA ASP A 327 -8.15 2.16 7.06
C ASP A 327 -7.57 2.67 8.40
N GLY A 328 -7.24 3.96 8.50
CA GLY A 328 -6.89 4.63 9.76
C GLY A 328 -5.43 4.46 10.18
N THR A 329 -4.53 4.09 9.26
CA THR A 329 -3.10 4.03 9.51
C THR A 329 -2.36 5.23 8.92
N THR A 330 -1.11 5.43 9.33
CA THR A 330 -0.22 6.46 8.76
C THR A 330 -0.10 6.33 7.24
N ALA A 331 0.02 5.11 6.71
CA ALA A 331 0.05 4.88 5.27
C ALA A 331 -1.22 5.40 4.56
N HIS A 332 -2.40 5.13 5.13
CA HIS A 332 -3.66 5.66 4.58
C HIS A 332 -3.75 7.19 4.70
N ALA A 333 -3.19 7.78 5.75
CA ALA A 333 -3.17 9.24 5.90
C ALA A 333 -2.26 9.88 4.84
N VAL A 334 -1.04 9.36 4.63
CA VAL A 334 -0.09 9.88 3.65
C VAL A 334 -0.65 9.79 2.22
N GLU A 335 -1.35 8.72 1.85
CA GLU A 335 -2.03 8.63 0.54
C GLU A 335 -2.94 9.85 0.28
N ARG A 336 -3.65 10.34 1.31
CA ARG A 336 -4.50 11.55 1.19
C ARG A 336 -3.66 12.84 1.19
N LEU A 337 -2.54 12.83 1.88
CA LEU A 337 -1.65 13.99 1.96
C LEU A 337 -0.95 14.30 0.64
N VAL A 338 -0.83 13.34 -0.29
CA VAL A 338 -0.31 13.61 -1.64
C VAL A 338 -1.12 14.72 -2.32
N GLY A 339 -2.46 14.62 -2.29
CA GLY A 339 -3.31 15.67 -2.84
C GLY A 339 -3.29 16.97 -2.03
N CYS A 340 -3.21 16.87 -0.69
CA CYS A 340 -3.06 18.04 0.17
C CYS A 340 -1.77 18.81 -0.12
N ALA A 341 -0.67 18.09 -0.37
CA ALA A 341 0.61 18.68 -0.72
C ALA A 341 0.54 19.43 -2.05
N ALA A 342 -0.12 18.86 -3.07
CA ALA A 342 -0.31 19.54 -4.35
C ALA A 342 -1.07 20.87 -4.18
N ILE A 343 -2.18 20.87 -3.43
CA ILE A 343 -2.96 22.11 -3.18
C ILE A 343 -2.19 23.12 -2.35
N ALA A 344 -1.45 22.69 -1.33
CA ALA A 344 -0.62 23.59 -0.51
C ALA A 344 0.48 24.31 -1.31
N LEU A 345 0.87 23.73 -2.46
CA LEU A 345 1.82 24.30 -3.40
C LEU A 345 1.16 25.11 -4.52
N GLY A 346 -0.16 25.36 -4.46
CA GLY A 346 -0.91 26.09 -5.48
C GLY A 346 -1.26 25.28 -6.72
N GLY A 347 -0.97 23.95 -6.72
CA GLY A 347 -1.29 23.06 -7.84
C GLY A 347 -2.42 22.08 -7.51
N VAL A 348 -2.64 21.13 -8.39
CA VAL A 348 -3.74 20.15 -8.29
C VAL A 348 -3.31 18.71 -8.58
N THR A 349 -4.15 17.76 -8.14
CA THR A 349 -4.14 16.37 -8.64
C THR A 349 -5.13 16.28 -9.80
N VAL A 350 -4.66 15.91 -10.98
CA VAL A 350 -5.47 15.73 -12.19
C VAL A 350 -5.59 14.25 -12.56
N ALA A 351 -6.66 13.91 -13.25
CA ALA A 351 -6.78 12.60 -13.90
C ALA A 351 -6.15 12.63 -15.30
N VAL A 352 -5.61 11.49 -15.76
CA VAL A 352 -5.05 11.37 -17.12
C VAL A 352 -6.03 11.90 -18.18
N ALA A 353 -7.32 11.54 -18.09
CA ALA A 353 -8.35 12.00 -19.03
C ALA A 353 -8.65 13.51 -18.97
N GLU A 354 -8.14 14.22 -17.96
CA GLU A 354 -8.33 15.68 -17.79
C GLU A 354 -7.13 16.48 -18.28
N LEU A 355 -5.96 15.81 -18.45
CA LEU A 355 -4.71 16.45 -18.84
C LEU A 355 -4.81 17.11 -20.23
N ASP A 356 -5.44 16.42 -21.19
CA ASP A 356 -5.57 16.91 -22.58
C ASP A 356 -6.54 18.11 -22.72
N ARG A 357 -7.43 18.32 -21.74
CA ARG A 357 -8.44 19.41 -21.80
C ARG A 357 -7.89 20.76 -21.38
N SER A 358 -6.81 20.82 -20.64
CA SER A 358 -6.19 22.04 -20.15
C SER A 358 -5.27 22.72 -21.16
N SER A 359 -4.90 22.02 -22.24
CA SER A 359 -4.04 22.56 -23.32
C SER A 359 -4.81 23.30 -24.42
N THR A 360 -6.15 23.39 -24.31
CA THR A 360 -7.03 24.01 -25.33
C THR A 360 -7.82 25.23 -24.84
N SER A 361 -7.48 25.81 -23.68
CA SER A 361 -8.13 27.03 -23.15
C SER A 361 -7.18 28.24 -23.09
#